data_040b08f48bbaf7fc59e0fc361fd1a7be
#
_entry.id   040b08f48bbaf7fc59e0fc361fd1a7be
#
_cell.length_a   1.000
_cell.length_b   1.000
_cell.length_c   1.000
_cell.angle_alpha   90.00
_cell.angle_beta   90.00
_cell.angle_gamma   90.00
#
_symmetry.space_group_name_H-M   'P 1'
#
loop_
_entity.id
_entity.type
_entity.pdbx_description
1 polymer ?
#
loop_
_entity_poly.entity_id
_entity_poly.type
_entity_poly.pdbx_seq_one_letter_code
_entity_poly.pdbx_strand_id
1 'polypeptide(L)'
;MNSIFRPNVSSAPCMLGEDNPDIIHQDAAPASTALLNGLSRIFGIRVEGHENDPDARFLADLARLFHQRRVDAETGLEKHDSPWANVYLIQHGILRLFREAPNGKISVHHFFSEGDMVWPVFGRSRTVRNTLCLTSCTPATLWVADFAAFRSAIQSHGEGLWPSFALALTEEMAELTSMREFRKHTMPAPERYQLLLEEYPELVRRVPDNQLASWLGVVPATFSRLKTGAAGKRS
;
A
#
# COMPACT_ATOMS: atom_id res chain seq x y z
N MET A 1 1.83 41.77 -6.44
CA MET A 1 0.58 41.78 -5.65
C MET A 1 0.02 40.40 -5.75
N ASN A 2 -0.09 39.62 -4.81
CA ASN A 2 -0.17 39.41 -3.45
C ASN A 2 0.39 38.03 -3.09
N SER A 3 1.39 38.02 -2.25
CA SER A 3 1.78 36.92 -1.41
C SER A 3 0.66 36.66 -0.39
N ILE A 4 0.03 35.47 -0.38
CA ILE A 4 -0.71 34.98 0.79
C ILE A 4 -0.67 33.45 0.78
N PHE A 5 -0.31 32.92 1.94
CA PHE A 5 -0.23 31.53 2.42
C PHE A 5 1.13 30.83 2.26
N ARG A 6 2.01 31.16 3.21
CA ARG A 6 2.94 30.17 3.76
C ARG A 6 2.32 29.63 5.06
N PRO A 7 1.85 28.40 5.13
CA PRO A 7 1.69 27.74 6.42
C PRO A 7 3.09 27.36 6.92
N ASN A 8 3.47 27.94 8.04
CA ASN A 8 4.62 27.52 8.82
C ASN A 8 4.29 26.17 9.45
N VAL A 9 4.60 25.07 8.76
CA VAL A 9 4.42 23.73 9.31
C VAL A 9 5.71 23.38 10.03
N SER A 10 5.71 23.61 11.35
CA SER A 10 6.66 22.98 12.25
C SER A 10 6.53 21.46 12.07
N SER A 11 7.58 20.84 11.53
CA SER A 11 7.69 19.41 11.34
C SER A 11 7.78 18.73 12.70
N ALA A 12 6.68 18.19 13.21
CA ALA A 12 6.75 17.15 14.21
C ALA A 12 7.28 15.87 13.53
N PRO A 13 8.34 15.25 14.03
CA PRO A 13 8.87 14.03 13.43
C PRO A 13 7.91 12.88 13.66
N CYS A 14 7.62 12.15 12.59
CA CYS A 14 7.05 10.82 12.69
C CYS A 14 8.00 9.98 13.57
N MET A 15 7.54 9.60 14.76
CA MET A 15 8.31 8.81 15.72
C MET A 15 8.43 7.38 15.18
N LEU A 16 9.38 7.17 14.29
CA LEU A 16 9.75 5.87 13.77
C LEU A 16 11.12 5.51 14.36
N GLY A 17 11.20 4.30 14.91
CA GLY A 17 12.43 3.76 15.45
C GLY A 17 13.62 3.87 14.49
N GLU A 18 14.80 3.96 15.06
CA GLU A 18 16.07 4.15 14.38
C GLU A 18 16.33 3.12 13.30
N ASP A 19 16.97 3.55 12.22
CA ASP A 19 17.38 2.75 11.07
C ASP A 19 18.16 1.49 11.51
N ASN A 20 17.61 0.32 11.24
CA ASN A 20 18.33 -0.94 11.34
C ASN A 20 18.93 -1.28 9.96
N PRO A 21 20.25 -1.31 9.78
CA PRO A 21 20.90 -1.49 8.49
C PRO A 21 21.10 -2.96 8.11
N ASP A 22 20.28 -3.89 8.54
CA ASP A 22 20.40 -5.30 8.12
C ASP A 22 19.84 -5.53 6.71
N ILE A 23 20.56 -4.98 5.70
CA ILE A 23 20.46 -5.43 4.32
C ILE A 23 21.27 -6.72 4.21
N ILE A 24 20.60 -7.84 4.39
CA ILE A 24 21.19 -9.14 4.01
C ILE A 24 21.12 -9.20 2.49
N HIS A 25 22.24 -8.92 1.82
CA HIS A 25 22.46 -9.30 0.44
C HIS A 25 22.47 -10.83 0.37
N GLN A 26 21.36 -11.43 0.01
CA GLN A 26 21.33 -12.83 -0.39
C GLN A 26 21.51 -12.92 -1.91
N ASP A 27 22.47 -13.75 -2.33
CA ASP A 27 22.70 -14.14 -3.71
C ASP A 27 21.40 -14.50 -4.43
N ALA A 28 21.34 -14.18 -5.73
CA ALA A 28 20.18 -14.37 -6.59
C ALA A 28 19.73 -15.84 -6.62
N ALA A 29 18.92 -16.21 -5.63
CA ALA A 29 18.20 -17.47 -5.66
C ALA A 29 17.17 -17.44 -6.82
N PRO A 30 16.85 -18.60 -7.43
CA PRO A 30 15.85 -18.66 -8.49
C PRO A 30 14.55 -17.98 -8.01
N ALA A 31 13.97 -17.16 -8.88
CA ALA A 31 12.78 -16.38 -8.55
C ALA A 31 11.72 -17.28 -7.90
N SER A 32 11.30 -16.92 -6.68
CA SER A 32 10.30 -17.69 -5.93
C SER A 32 9.02 -17.84 -6.76
N THR A 33 8.49 -19.05 -6.85
CA THR A 33 7.19 -19.31 -7.50
C THR A 33 6.09 -18.38 -6.98
N ALA A 34 6.12 -18.02 -5.70
CA ALA A 34 5.18 -17.06 -5.10
C ALA A 34 5.32 -15.66 -5.70
N LEU A 35 6.55 -15.19 -5.96
CA LEU A 35 6.81 -13.91 -6.61
C LEU A 35 6.31 -13.91 -8.06
N LEU A 36 6.64 -14.95 -8.82
CA LEU A 36 6.20 -15.07 -10.22
C LEU A 36 4.68 -15.12 -10.32
N ASN A 37 4.00 -15.87 -9.46
CA ASN A 37 2.54 -15.92 -9.41
C ASN A 37 1.93 -14.55 -9.05
N GLY A 38 2.55 -13.82 -8.13
CA GLY A 38 2.13 -12.46 -7.77
C GLY A 38 2.26 -11.49 -8.95
N LEU A 39 3.40 -11.47 -9.63
CA LEU A 39 3.62 -10.64 -10.82
C LEU A 39 2.69 -11.04 -11.98
N SER A 40 2.54 -12.34 -12.27
CA SER A 40 1.63 -12.89 -13.26
C SER A 40 0.19 -12.35 -13.07
N ARG A 41 -0.29 -12.36 -11.83
CA ARG A 41 -1.63 -11.85 -11.48
C ARG A 41 -1.74 -10.33 -11.72
N ILE A 42 -0.74 -9.55 -11.30
CA ILE A 42 -0.75 -8.09 -11.41
C ILE A 42 -0.71 -7.64 -12.87
N PHE A 43 0.07 -8.33 -13.71
CA PHE A 43 0.16 -8.02 -15.13
C PHE A 43 -0.93 -8.71 -15.98
N GLY A 44 -1.76 -9.57 -15.39
CA GLY A 44 -2.79 -10.32 -16.11
C GLY A 44 -2.21 -11.36 -17.08
N ILE A 45 -0.96 -11.77 -16.88
CA ILE A 45 -0.22 -12.68 -17.75
C ILE A 45 -0.40 -14.12 -17.26
N ARG A 46 -0.77 -15.04 -18.15
CA ARG A 46 -0.78 -16.48 -17.88
C ARG A 46 0.44 -17.11 -18.53
N VAL A 47 1.35 -17.65 -17.73
CA VAL A 47 2.52 -18.37 -18.25
C VAL A 47 2.09 -19.79 -18.61
N GLU A 48 1.99 -20.09 -19.90
CA GLU A 48 1.69 -21.41 -20.44
C GLU A 48 2.97 -22.18 -20.76
N GLY A 49 3.85 -22.41 -19.78
CA GLY A 49 4.89 -23.43 -19.76
C GLY A 49 5.89 -23.57 -20.92
N HIS A 50 5.92 -22.67 -21.90
CA HIS A 50 6.85 -22.72 -23.02
C HIS A 50 8.15 -21.96 -22.67
N GLU A 51 9.31 -22.62 -22.82
CA GLU A 51 10.65 -22.04 -22.52
C GLU A 51 10.96 -20.75 -23.28
N ASN A 52 10.27 -20.47 -24.40
CA ASN A 52 10.46 -19.30 -25.25
C ASN A 52 9.32 -18.28 -25.20
N ASP A 53 8.42 -18.36 -24.22
CA ASP A 53 7.33 -17.42 -24.04
C ASP A 53 7.89 -16.02 -23.67
N PRO A 54 7.63 -14.97 -24.48
CA PRO A 54 8.01 -13.59 -24.17
C PRO A 54 7.49 -13.12 -22.82
N ASP A 55 6.28 -13.53 -22.45
CA ASP A 55 5.62 -13.18 -21.21
C ASP A 55 6.33 -13.83 -20.00
N ALA A 56 6.76 -15.08 -20.15
CA ALA A 56 7.56 -15.77 -19.12
C ALA A 56 8.91 -15.07 -18.91
N ARG A 57 9.57 -14.64 -19.99
CA ARG A 57 10.84 -13.88 -19.91
C ARG A 57 10.62 -12.54 -19.23
N PHE A 58 9.59 -11.81 -19.61
CA PHE A 58 9.22 -10.53 -18.97
C PHE A 58 9.05 -10.68 -17.45
N LEU A 59 8.25 -11.66 -17.01
CA LEU A 59 8.04 -11.91 -15.58
C LEU A 59 9.33 -12.34 -14.86
N ALA A 60 10.17 -13.15 -15.52
CA ALA A 60 11.46 -13.57 -14.96
C ALA A 60 12.43 -12.39 -14.81
N ASP A 61 12.48 -11.48 -15.79
CA ASP A 61 13.33 -10.29 -15.74
C ASP A 61 12.89 -9.34 -14.65
N LEU A 62 11.58 -9.13 -14.49
CA LEU A 62 11.03 -8.37 -13.38
C LEU A 62 11.34 -9.02 -12.03
N ALA A 63 11.15 -10.33 -11.92
CA ALA A 63 11.37 -11.06 -10.68
C ALA A 63 12.81 -10.97 -10.16
N ARG A 64 13.81 -10.86 -11.04
CA ARG A 64 15.22 -10.67 -10.67
C ARG A 64 15.50 -9.35 -9.95
N LEU A 65 14.63 -8.35 -10.09
CA LEU A 65 14.76 -7.06 -9.43
C LEU A 65 14.32 -7.10 -7.97
N PHE A 66 13.54 -8.11 -7.59
CA PHE A 66 12.96 -8.20 -6.26
C PHE A 66 13.84 -9.02 -5.32
N HIS A 67 13.99 -8.50 -4.12
CA HIS A 67 14.54 -9.24 -2.99
C HIS A 67 13.48 -9.37 -1.89
N GLN A 68 13.56 -10.43 -1.10
CA GLN A 68 12.64 -10.62 0.02
C GLN A 68 13.10 -9.81 1.24
N ARG A 69 12.16 -9.13 1.89
CA ARG A 69 12.37 -8.40 3.14
C ARG A 69 11.30 -8.79 4.15
N ARG A 70 11.72 -9.12 5.37
CA ARG A 70 10.83 -9.32 6.51
C ARG A 70 10.87 -8.09 7.38
N VAL A 71 9.71 -7.68 7.90
CA VAL A 71 9.58 -6.53 8.76
C VAL A 71 8.61 -6.83 9.90
N ASP A 72 8.85 -6.24 11.05
CA ASP A 72 7.94 -6.31 12.18
C ASP A 72 6.73 -5.39 11.99
N ALA A 73 5.71 -5.55 12.84
CA ALA A 73 4.58 -4.63 12.88
C ALA A 73 5.08 -3.22 13.21
N GLU A 74 4.36 -2.21 12.71
CA GLU A 74 4.64 -0.78 12.88
C GLU A 74 6.00 -0.32 12.31
N THR A 75 6.61 -1.11 11.41
CA THR A 75 7.83 -0.73 10.70
C THR A 75 7.50 0.27 9.59
N GLY A 76 8.13 1.46 9.62
CA GLY A 76 8.03 2.46 8.56
C GLY A 76 8.79 2.02 7.32
N LEU A 77 8.09 1.94 6.18
CA LEU A 77 8.67 1.58 4.88
C LEU A 77 8.98 2.81 4.04
N GLU A 78 8.03 3.74 3.98
CA GLU A 78 8.18 5.01 3.27
C GLU A 78 7.71 6.16 4.18
N LYS A 79 8.50 7.24 4.23
CA LYS A 79 8.26 8.39 5.10
C LYS A 79 7.74 9.58 4.30
N HIS A 80 6.99 10.46 4.95
CA HIS A 80 6.66 11.76 4.37
C HIS A 80 7.94 12.59 4.14
N ASP A 81 7.88 13.52 3.20
CA ASP A 81 9.00 14.39 2.81
C ASP A 81 10.27 13.66 2.29
N SER A 82 10.18 12.36 2.04
CA SER A 82 11.21 11.56 1.37
C SER A 82 10.72 11.09 0.00
N PRO A 83 11.60 10.99 -1.01
CA PRO A 83 11.25 10.34 -2.26
C PRO A 83 10.93 8.87 -2.02
N TRP A 84 9.79 8.41 -2.52
CA TRP A 84 9.51 6.97 -2.57
C TRP A 84 10.41 6.32 -3.61
N ALA A 85 11.22 5.39 -3.15
CA ALA A 85 12.22 4.74 -3.97
C ALA A 85 11.86 3.29 -4.35
N ASN A 86 10.90 2.66 -3.65
CA ASN A 86 10.67 1.24 -3.77
C ASN A 86 9.28 0.88 -4.28
N VAL A 87 9.19 -0.30 -4.90
CA VAL A 87 7.98 -1.05 -5.18
C VAL A 87 7.91 -2.23 -4.22
N TYR A 88 6.73 -2.47 -3.67
CA TYR A 88 6.48 -3.56 -2.73
C TYR A 88 5.41 -4.48 -3.29
N LEU A 89 5.66 -5.79 -3.33
CA LEU A 89 4.65 -6.82 -3.52
C LEU A 89 4.50 -7.58 -2.21
N ILE A 90 3.29 -7.61 -1.66
CA ILE A 90 3.02 -8.18 -0.35
C ILE A 90 2.86 -9.69 -0.49
N GLN A 91 3.80 -10.45 0.09
CA GLN A 91 3.70 -11.90 0.19
C GLN A 91 2.85 -12.30 1.40
N HIS A 92 3.06 -11.66 2.53
CA HIS A 92 2.33 -11.86 3.78
C HIS A 92 2.31 -10.57 4.60
N GLY A 93 1.21 -10.30 5.27
CA GLY A 93 1.05 -9.14 6.13
C GLY A 93 0.11 -8.07 5.57
N ILE A 94 -0.07 -7.01 6.34
CA ILE A 94 -0.90 -5.86 5.98
C ILE A 94 -0.07 -4.59 6.11
N LEU A 95 -0.10 -3.77 5.07
CA LEU A 95 0.47 -2.43 5.07
C LEU A 95 -0.63 -1.38 5.12
N ARG A 96 -0.34 -0.23 5.69
CA ARG A 96 -1.22 0.95 5.65
C ARG A 96 -0.55 2.12 4.97
N LEU A 97 -1.30 2.79 4.14
CA LEU A 97 -0.99 4.10 3.58
C LEU A 97 -1.76 5.15 4.37
N PHE A 98 -1.08 6.13 4.94
CA PHE A 98 -1.71 7.13 5.81
C PHE A 98 -1.06 8.51 5.68
N ARG A 99 -1.76 9.51 6.17
CA ARG A 99 -1.22 10.85 6.42
C ARG A 99 -1.32 11.16 7.90
N GLU A 100 -0.34 11.88 8.38
CA GLU A 100 -0.32 12.43 9.73
C GLU A 100 -0.47 13.96 9.66
N ALA A 101 -1.42 14.49 10.40
CA ALA A 101 -1.60 15.92 10.54
C ALA A 101 -0.61 16.49 11.58
N PRO A 102 -0.33 17.81 11.57
CA PRO A 102 0.60 18.43 12.52
C PRO A 102 0.26 18.21 14.01
N ASN A 103 -0.99 17.88 14.32
CA ASN A 103 -1.45 17.57 15.67
C ASN A 103 -1.36 16.08 16.01
N GLY A 104 -0.64 15.27 15.21
CA GLY A 104 -0.49 13.83 15.41
C GLY A 104 -1.70 12.99 15.00
N LYS A 105 -2.76 13.59 14.46
CA LYS A 105 -3.92 12.82 14.00
C LYS A 105 -3.59 12.10 12.71
N ILE A 106 -3.79 10.78 12.72
CA ILE A 106 -3.57 9.91 11.57
C ILE A 106 -4.87 9.74 10.78
N SER A 107 -4.77 9.88 9.45
CA SER A 107 -5.82 9.54 8.50
C SER A 107 -5.35 8.40 7.61
N VAL A 108 -5.91 7.21 7.80
CA VAL A 108 -5.59 6.05 6.96
C VAL A 108 -6.30 6.18 5.61
N HIS A 109 -5.51 6.12 4.54
CA HIS A 109 -6.00 6.22 3.17
C HIS A 109 -6.33 4.84 2.61
N HIS A 110 -5.46 3.86 2.82
CA HIS A 110 -5.66 2.53 2.27
C HIS A 110 -4.92 1.48 3.11
N PHE A 111 -5.46 0.26 3.11
CA PHE A 111 -4.76 -0.94 3.55
C PHE A 111 -4.46 -1.79 2.33
N PHE A 112 -3.26 -2.36 2.29
CA PHE A 112 -2.82 -3.32 1.29
C PHE A 112 -2.57 -4.65 1.99
N SER A 113 -2.94 -5.73 1.34
CA SER A 113 -2.84 -7.10 1.86
C SER A 113 -2.08 -8.02 0.92
N GLU A 114 -2.07 -9.30 1.19
CA GLU A 114 -1.38 -10.30 0.39
C GLU A 114 -1.75 -10.20 -1.08
N GLY A 115 -0.72 -10.06 -1.90
CA GLY A 115 -0.81 -9.99 -3.35
C GLY A 115 -1.04 -8.61 -3.93
N ASP A 116 -1.20 -7.59 -3.09
CA ASP A 116 -1.25 -6.21 -3.57
C ASP A 116 0.16 -5.70 -3.89
N MET A 117 0.24 -4.84 -4.91
CA MET A 117 1.45 -4.11 -5.25
C MET A 117 1.32 -2.65 -4.83
N VAL A 118 2.30 -2.18 -4.08
CA VAL A 118 2.40 -0.78 -3.65
C VAL A 118 3.58 -0.12 -4.34
N TRP A 119 3.35 1.00 -4.96
CA TRP A 119 4.35 1.75 -5.71
C TRP A 119 4.15 3.26 -5.55
N PRO A 120 5.16 4.12 -5.88
CA PRO A 120 5.10 5.55 -5.56
C PRO A 120 4.17 6.36 -6.50
N VAL A 121 2.88 6.01 -6.57
CA VAL A 121 1.85 6.79 -7.30
C VAL A 121 1.69 8.16 -6.69
N PHE A 122 1.64 8.21 -5.36
CA PHE A 122 1.31 9.42 -4.61
C PHE A 122 2.53 10.28 -4.26
N GLY A 123 3.74 9.73 -4.37
CA GLY A 123 4.98 10.43 -4.02
C GLY A 123 5.51 11.37 -5.11
N ARG A 124 4.83 11.48 -6.25
CA ARG A 124 5.35 12.15 -7.46
C ARG A 124 4.79 13.54 -7.73
N SER A 125 3.95 14.08 -6.88
CA SER A 125 3.48 15.44 -7.04
C SER A 125 4.65 16.42 -6.95
N ARG A 126 4.90 17.15 -8.03
CA ARG A 126 5.98 18.15 -8.09
C ARG A 126 5.67 19.42 -7.30
N THR A 127 4.43 19.62 -6.91
CA THR A 127 3.93 20.89 -6.37
C THR A 127 3.51 20.81 -4.91
N VAL A 128 3.27 19.60 -4.38
CA VAL A 128 2.85 19.36 -2.99
C VAL A 128 3.86 18.41 -2.35
N ARG A 129 4.30 18.73 -1.14
CA ARG A 129 5.14 17.83 -0.34
C ARG A 129 4.44 16.49 -0.19
N ASN A 130 5.17 15.42 -0.39
CA ASN A 130 4.65 14.10 -0.07
C ASN A 130 4.37 14.03 1.42
N THR A 131 3.11 13.86 1.78
CA THR A 131 2.67 13.74 3.18
C THR A 131 2.20 12.33 3.50
N LEU A 132 2.42 11.37 2.58
CA LEU A 132 2.03 9.98 2.75
C LEU A 132 3.17 9.18 3.38
N CYS A 133 2.78 8.32 4.30
CA CYS A 133 3.64 7.33 4.92
C CYS A 133 3.11 5.93 4.58
N LEU A 134 4.01 4.98 4.39
CA LEU A 134 3.71 3.55 4.28
C LEU A 134 4.32 2.83 5.48
N THR A 135 3.51 2.06 6.19
CA THR A 135 3.93 1.33 7.41
C THR A 135 3.28 -0.03 7.43
N SER A 136 3.97 -1.03 7.96
CA SER A 136 3.39 -2.34 8.25
C SER A 136 2.42 -2.27 9.44
N CYS A 137 1.22 -2.85 9.30
CA CYS A 137 0.28 -3.00 10.43
C CYS A 137 0.51 -4.28 11.22
N THR A 138 1.00 -5.30 10.53
CA THR A 138 1.31 -6.63 11.07
C THR A 138 2.76 -6.98 10.71
N PRO A 139 3.39 -7.98 11.34
CA PRO A 139 4.60 -8.55 10.78
C PRO A 139 4.35 -8.91 9.32
N ALA A 140 5.29 -8.57 8.44
CA ALA A 140 5.10 -8.73 7.01
C ALA A 140 6.33 -9.31 6.32
N THR A 141 6.08 -10.06 5.24
CA THR A 141 7.08 -10.52 4.28
C THR A 141 6.77 -9.88 2.94
N LEU A 142 7.72 -9.12 2.43
CA LEU A 142 7.58 -8.28 1.25
C LEU A 142 8.62 -8.67 0.21
N TRP A 143 8.25 -8.60 -1.06
CA TRP A 143 9.17 -8.50 -2.17
C TRP A 143 9.37 -7.03 -2.48
N VAL A 144 10.63 -6.59 -2.52
CA VAL A 144 10.99 -5.17 -2.66
C VAL A 144 11.90 -5.01 -3.87
N ALA A 145 11.59 -4.04 -4.72
CA ALA A 145 12.44 -3.67 -5.85
C ALA A 145 12.61 -2.14 -5.90
N ASP A 146 13.74 -1.67 -6.42
CA ASP A 146 13.94 -0.27 -6.76
C ASP A 146 12.94 0.17 -7.84
N PHE A 147 12.26 1.28 -7.60
CA PHE A 147 11.20 1.75 -8.51
C PHE A 147 11.73 2.17 -9.89
N ALA A 148 12.93 2.77 -9.95
CA ALA A 148 13.49 3.22 -11.23
C ALA A 148 13.90 2.00 -12.07
N ALA A 149 14.52 0.99 -11.45
CA ALA A 149 14.88 -0.27 -12.12
C ALA A 149 13.62 -1.03 -12.57
N PHE A 150 12.61 -1.15 -11.72
CA PHE A 150 11.32 -1.78 -12.05
C PHE A 150 10.65 -1.11 -13.26
N ARG A 151 10.54 0.23 -13.24
CA ARG A 151 9.99 0.99 -14.35
C ARG A 151 10.77 0.79 -15.64
N SER A 152 12.11 0.87 -15.57
CA SER A 152 12.98 0.71 -16.73
C SER A 152 12.86 -0.70 -17.35
N ALA A 153 12.76 -1.73 -16.50
CA ALA A 153 12.54 -3.09 -16.97
C ALA A 153 11.20 -3.23 -17.73
N ILE A 154 10.11 -2.68 -17.22
CA ILE A 154 8.83 -2.70 -17.94
C ILE A 154 8.94 -1.96 -19.28
N GLN A 155 9.60 -0.79 -19.30
CA GLN A 155 9.76 0.01 -20.53
C GLN A 155 10.61 -0.69 -21.59
N SER A 156 11.59 -1.49 -21.20
CA SER A 156 12.45 -2.25 -22.12
C SER A 156 11.73 -3.37 -22.87
N HIS A 157 10.61 -3.86 -22.33
CA HIS A 157 9.78 -4.89 -22.96
C HIS A 157 8.70 -4.32 -23.91
N GLY A 158 8.50 -3.00 -23.93
CA GLY A 158 7.57 -2.34 -24.86
C GLY A 158 7.21 -0.92 -24.44
N GLU A 159 7.19 0.02 -25.39
CA GLU A 159 6.95 1.44 -25.12
C GLU A 159 5.61 1.74 -24.44
N GLY A 160 4.57 0.95 -24.75
CA GLY A 160 3.21 1.09 -24.20
C GLY A 160 3.00 0.41 -22.85
N LEU A 161 3.85 -0.52 -22.42
CA LEU A 161 3.60 -1.35 -21.25
C LEU A 161 3.57 -0.54 -19.94
N TRP A 162 4.54 0.34 -19.75
CA TRP A 162 4.59 1.17 -18.55
C TRP A 162 3.39 2.13 -18.42
N PRO A 163 3.05 2.92 -19.45
CA PRO A 163 1.85 3.79 -19.37
C PRO A 163 0.57 2.99 -19.09
N SER A 164 0.35 1.86 -19.76
CA SER A 164 -0.84 1.04 -19.56
C SER A 164 -0.91 0.48 -18.13
N PHE A 165 0.20 -0.08 -17.64
CA PHE A 165 0.32 -0.59 -16.27
C PHE A 165 0.06 0.53 -15.24
N ALA A 166 0.72 1.67 -15.40
CA ALA A 166 0.59 2.79 -14.48
C ALA A 166 -0.83 3.38 -14.49
N LEU A 167 -1.47 3.45 -15.64
CA LEU A 167 -2.84 3.93 -15.79
C LEU A 167 -3.81 2.98 -15.08
N ALA A 168 -3.76 1.69 -15.38
CA ALA A 168 -4.66 0.69 -14.78
C ALA A 168 -4.62 0.72 -13.24
N LEU A 169 -3.43 0.70 -12.64
CA LEU A 169 -3.31 0.80 -11.18
C LEU A 169 -3.77 2.16 -10.63
N THR A 170 -3.58 3.24 -11.38
CA THR A 170 -4.03 4.58 -10.96
C THR A 170 -5.55 4.67 -11.00
N GLU A 171 -6.18 4.13 -12.03
CA GLU A 171 -7.64 4.07 -12.17
C GLU A 171 -8.27 3.25 -11.04
N GLU A 172 -7.73 2.07 -10.74
CA GLU A 172 -8.19 1.24 -9.63
C GLU A 172 -8.12 2.00 -8.29
N MET A 173 -7.00 2.64 -7.99
CA MET A 173 -6.84 3.42 -6.77
C MET A 173 -7.77 4.64 -6.71
N ALA A 174 -8.02 5.30 -7.85
CA ALA A 174 -8.94 6.42 -7.95
C ALA A 174 -10.38 5.96 -7.67
N GLU A 175 -10.81 4.85 -8.24
CA GLU A 175 -12.14 4.27 -8.03
C GLU A 175 -12.36 3.88 -6.56
N LEU A 176 -11.41 3.14 -5.97
CA LEU A 176 -11.49 2.76 -4.55
C LEU A 176 -11.55 3.98 -3.62
N THR A 177 -10.80 5.03 -3.93
CA THR A 177 -10.79 6.27 -3.15
C THR A 177 -12.11 7.02 -3.31
N SER A 178 -12.62 7.16 -4.54
CA SER A 178 -13.90 7.81 -4.85
C SER A 178 -15.07 7.10 -4.17
N MET A 179 -15.13 5.77 -4.27
CA MET A 179 -16.16 4.98 -3.62
C MET A 179 -16.15 5.13 -2.09
N ARG A 180 -14.97 5.15 -1.49
CA ARG A 180 -14.86 5.34 -0.04
C ARG A 180 -15.31 6.73 0.39
N GLU A 181 -14.94 7.79 -0.34
CA GLU A 181 -15.39 9.15 -0.05
C GLU A 181 -16.91 9.26 -0.24
N PHE A 182 -17.47 8.70 -1.30
CA PHE A 182 -18.92 8.62 -1.49
C PHE A 182 -19.61 7.98 -0.28
N ARG A 183 -19.14 6.81 0.17
CA ARG A 183 -19.71 6.11 1.34
C ARG A 183 -19.59 6.93 2.63
N LYS A 184 -18.50 7.67 2.83
CA LYS A 184 -18.33 8.55 3.99
C LYS A 184 -19.36 9.67 4.03
N HIS A 185 -19.71 10.23 2.88
CA HIS A 185 -20.63 11.35 2.77
C HIS A 185 -22.11 10.93 2.76
N THR A 186 -22.43 9.75 2.27
CA THR A 186 -23.81 9.31 2.04
C THR A 186 -24.32 8.26 3.02
N MET A 187 -23.43 7.53 3.70
CA MET A 187 -23.81 6.41 4.56
C MET A 187 -23.55 6.69 6.04
N PRO A 188 -24.48 6.32 6.94
CA PRO A 188 -24.25 6.35 8.38
C PRO A 188 -23.09 5.41 8.80
N ALA A 189 -22.43 5.74 9.91
CA ALA A 189 -21.31 4.94 10.41
C ALA A 189 -21.63 3.45 10.66
N PRO A 190 -22.82 3.06 11.18
CA PRO A 190 -23.18 1.65 11.31
C PRO A 190 -23.22 0.88 10.00
N GLU A 191 -23.73 1.49 8.93
CA GLU A 191 -23.78 0.87 7.60
C GLU A 191 -22.37 0.69 7.02
N ARG A 192 -21.51 1.72 7.13
CA ARG A 192 -20.11 1.62 6.73
C ARG A 192 -19.35 0.53 7.50
N TYR A 193 -19.67 0.38 8.80
CA TYR A 193 -19.09 -0.69 9.62
C TYR A 193 -19.55 -2.07 9.17
N GLN A 194 -20.82 -2.21 8.78
CA GLN A 194 -21.34 -3.47 8.24
C GLN A 194 -20.63 -3.85 6.93
N LEU A 195 -20.46 -2.90 6.01
CA LEU A 195 -19.70 -3.12 4.78
C LEU A 195 -18.23 -3.50 5.05
N LEU A 196 -17.60 -2.90 6.07
CA LEU A 196 -16.26 -3.28 6.49
C LEU A 196 -16.19 -4.76 6.90
N LEU A 197 -17.19 -5.26 7.65
CA LEU A 197 -17.26 -6.67 8.06
C LEU A 197 -17.47 -7.63 6.87
N GLU A 198 -18.22 -7.20 5.87
CA GLU A 198 -18.59 -7.99 4.69
C GLU A 198 -17.47 -8.00 3.64
N GLU A 199 -16.94 -6.82 3.30
CA GLU A 199 -15.96 -6.68 2.22
C GLU A 199 -14.53 -6.98 2.67
N TYR A 200 -14.19 -6.73 3.96
CA TYR A 200 -12.82 -6.80 4.47
C TYR A 200 -12.68 -7.59 5.79
N PRO A 201 -13.21 -8.82 5.88
CA PRO A 201 -13.19 -9.59 7.13
C PRO A 201 -11.77 -9.85 7.66
N GLU A 202 -10.78 -10.00 6.77
CA GLU A 202 -9.38 -10.20 7.15
C GLU A 202 -8.76 -8.94 7.77
N LEU A 203 -9.09 -7.76 7.27
CA LEU A 203 -8.65 -6.51 7.91
C LEU A 203 -9.20 -6.39 9.33
N VAL A 204 -10.51 -6.69 9.51
CA VAL A 204 -11.14 -6.63 10.83
C VAL A 204 -10.49 -7.58 11.83
N ARG A 205 -10.02 -8.73 11.38
CA ARG A 205 -9.36 -9.73 12.22
C ARG A 205 -7.93 -9.37 12.59
N ARG A 206 -7.20 -8.69 11.70
CA ARG A 206 -5.75 -8.53 11.78
C ARG A 206 -5.28 -7.12 12.10
N VAL A 207 -6.08 -6.09 11.80
CA VAL A 207 -5.70 -4.69 11.97
C VAL A 207 -6.26 -4.15 13.29
N PRO A 208 -5.48 -3.36 14.06
CA PRO A 208 -5.95 -2.74 15.30
C PRO A 208 -7.17 -1.85 15.10
N ASP A 209 -8.11 -1.89 16.04
CA ASP A 209 -9.40 -1.19 16.00
C ASP A 209 -9.25 0.34 15.80
N ASN A 210 -8.23 0.96 16.37
CA ASN A 210 -7.98 2.40 16.21
C ASN A 210 -7.60 2.78 14.77
N GLN A 211 -6.91 1.90 14.05
CA GLN A 211 -6.55 2.10 12.65
C GLN A 211 -7.77 1.90 11.74
N LEU A 212 -8.57 0.88 12.01
CA LEU A 212 -9.85 0.65 11.31
C LEU A 212 -10.82 1.81 11.55
N ALA A 213 -10.88 2.35 12.77
CA ALA A 213 -11.68 3.54 13.10
C ALA A 213 -11.25 4.74 12.24
N SER A 214 -9.94 4.99 12.14
CA SER A 214 -9.39 6.06 11.29
C SER A 214 -9.77 5.87 9.82
N TRP A 215 -9.66 4.65 9.30
CA TRP A 215 -10.02 4.33 7.92
C TRP A 215 -11.51 4.49 7.64
N LEU A 216 -12.36 4.06 8.60
CA LEU A 216 -13.81 4.22 8.53
C LEU A 216 -14.26 5.69 8.68
N GLY A 217 -13.37 6.58 9.15
CA GLY A 217 -13.66 7.99 9.38
C GLY A 217 -14.49 8.22 10.65
N VAL A 218 -14.29 7.42 11.69
CA VAL A 218 -14.93 7.56 13.01
C VAL A 218 -13.88 7.64 14.13
N VAL A 219 -14.27 8.16 15.29
CA VAL A 219 -13.40 8.12 16.47
C VAL A 219 -13.38 6.73 17.10
N PRO A 220 -12.29 6.30 17.78
CA PRO A 220 -12.17 4.97 18.38
C PRO A 220 -13.34 4.58 19.30
N ALA A 221 -13.86 5.51 20.08
CA ALA A 221 -15.01 5.25 20.94
C ALA A 221 -16.29 4.92 20.17
N THR A 222 -16.50 5.51 19.00
CA THR A 222 -17.62 5.17 18.11
C THR A 222 -17.41 3.79 17.49
N PHE A 223 -16.18 3.47 17.02
CA PHE A 223 -15.85 2.17 16.49
C PHE A 223 -16.09 1.04 17.49
N SER A 224 -15.66 1.23 18.75
CA SER A 224 -15.92 0.28 19.85
C SER A 224 -17.41 0.02 20.06
N ARG A 225 -18.25 1.08 20.04
CA ARG A 225 -19.72 0.93 20.16
C ARG A 225 -20.33 0.17 18.98
N LEU A 226 -19.86 0.43 17.75
CA LEU A 226 -20.30 -0.30 16.55
C LEU A 226 -19.96 -1.79 16.67
N LYS A 227 -18.75 -2.10 17.12
CA LYS A 227 -18.28 -3.48 17.33
C LYS A 227 -19.12 -4.24 18.35
N THR A 228 -19.42 -3.61 19.50
CA THR A 228 -20.27 -4.20 20.55
C THR A 228 -21.72 -4.38 20.07
N GLY A 229 -22.28 -3.38 19.38
CA GLY A 229 -23.65 -3.44 18.85
C GLY A 229 -23.84 -4.50 17.76
N ALA A 230 -22.83 -4.78 16.96
CA ALA A 230 -22.84 -5.84 15.96
C ALA A 230 -22.75 -7.24 16.59
N ALA A 231 -22.00 -7.40 17.68
CA ALA A 231 -21.90 -8.67 18.42
C ALA A 231 -23.25 -9.04 19.07
N GLY A 232 -23.97 -8.08 19.62
CA GLY A 232 -25.29 -8.31 20.24
C GLY A 232 -26.43 -8.65 19.27
N LYS A 233 -26.26 -8.43 17.96
CA LYS A 233 -27.25 -8.80 16.92
C LYS A 233 -27.04 -10.21 16.34
N ARG A 234 -25.94 -10.86 16.68
CA ARG A 234 -25.61 -12.23 16.22
C ARG A 234 -25.91 -13.32 17.25
N SER A 235 -26.40 -12.94 18.42
CA SER A 235 -26.92 -13.83 19.49
C SER A 235 -28.42 -13.88 19.42
#